data_85a46596ff2fd823cc845207fc3689b4
#
_entry.id   85a46596ff2fd823cc845207fc3689b4
#
_cell.length_a   1.000
_cell.length_b   1.000
_cell.length_c   1.000
_cell.angle_alpha   90.00
_cell.angle_beta   90.00
_cell.angle_gamma   90.00
#
_symmetry.space_group_name_H-M   'P 1'
#
loop_
_entity.id
_entity.type
_entity.pdbx_description
1 polymer ?
#
loop_
_entity_poly.entity_id
_entity_poly.type
_entity_poly.pdbx_seq_one_letter_code
_entity_poly.pdbx_strand_id
1 'polypeptide(L)'
;DDVVCFWKPDGEYQGWRNTLHGGIQATLLDETAAWVVFRKLQVMGVTSKLELSYRRPVLTTDSQITLRGHITEQKRNLAYVELTLENSKGEVCTTARAVYYLFTQEKSKENGFTGCGTEDEELLF
;
A
#
# COMPACT_ATOMS: atom_id res chain seq x y z
N ASP A 1 14.45 -3.50 1.18
CA ASP A 1 13.47 -4.13 2.07
C ASP A 1 12.06 -3.68 1.79
N ASP A 2 11.42 -4.36 0.84
CA ASP A 2 10.05 -4.05 0.48
C ASP A 2 9.07 -4.75 1.42
N VAL A 3 7.95 -4.09 1.67
CA VAL A 3 6.77 -4.76 2.19
C VAL A 3 5.97 -5.21 0.98
N VAL A 4 5.58 -6.48 0.96
CA VAL A 4 4.89 -7.09 -0.17
C VAL A 4 3.54 -7.63 0.30
N CYS A 5 2.49 -7.28 -0.43
CA CYS A 5 1.14 -7.75 -0.18
C CYS A 5 0.58 -8.38 -1.46
N PHE A 6 -0.31 -9.35 -1.29
CA PHE A 6 -0.95 -10.04 -2.40
C PHE A 6 -2.46 -9.85 -2.29
N TRP A 7 -3.11 -9.70 -3.43
CA TRP A 7 -4.56 -9.52 -3.46
C TRP A 7 -5.13 -10.12 -4.74
N LYS A 8 -6.30 -10.71 -4.63
CA LYS A 8 -6.97 -11.30 -5.78
C LYS A 8 -8.07 -10.37 -6.27
N PRO A 9 -7.99 -9.88 -7.52
CA PRO A 9 -9.05 -9.06 -8.10
C PRO A 9 -10.37 -9.81 -8.21
N ASP A 10 -11.46 -9.05 -8.21
CA ASP A 10 -12.81 -9.57 -8.32
C ASP A 10 -13.63 -8.63 -9.21
N GLY A 11 -14.59 -9.18 -9.96
CA GLY A 11 -15.43 -8.40 -10.84
C GLY A 11 -16.31 -7.38 -10.14
N GLU A 12 -16.54 -7.53 -8.84
CA GLU A 12 -17.28 -6.54 -8.05
C GLU A 12 -16.58 -5.19 -7.96
N TYR A 13 -15.27 -5.19 -8.21
CA TYR A 13 -14.44 -3.98 -8.12
C TYR A 13 -14.08 -3.41 -9.48
N GLN A 14 -14.84 -3.76 -10.53
CA GLN A 14 -14.53 -3.21 -11.84
C GLN A 14 -15.01 -1.77 -11.98
N GLY A 15 -14.19 -0.96 -12.64
CA GLY A 15 -14.56 0.39 -13.05
C GLY A 15 -15.03 0.33 -14.49
N TRP A 16 -14.11 0.12 -15.40
CA TRP A 16 -14.43 -0.17 -16.78
C TRP A 16 -14.53 -1.68 -16.95
N ARG A 17 -15.17 -2.14 -18.01
CA ARG A 17 -15.41 -3.56 -18.24
C ARG A 17 -14.14 -4.40 -18.08
N ASN A 18 -14.18 -5.37 -17.17
CA ASN A 18 -13.08 -6.28 -16.82
C ASN A 18 -11.82 -5.58 -16.33
N THR A 19 -11.91 -4.31 -15.96
CA THR A 19 -10.77 -3.54 -15.46
C THR A 19 -10.99 -3.16 -14.01
N LEU A 20 -10.00 -3.41 -13.17
CA LEU A 20 -10.07 -3.06 -11.77
C LEU A 20 -10.17 -1.54 -11.61
N HIS A 21 -11.14 -1.10 -10.82
CA HIS A 21 -11.41 0.33 -10.60
C HIS A 21 -10.17 1.03 -10.05
N GLY A 22 -9.86 2.21 -10.62
CA GLY A 22 -8.71 2.99 -10.19
C GLY A 22 -8.75 3.40 -8.71
N GLY A 23 -9.92 3.70 -8.21
CA GLY A 23 -10.10 4.01 -6.78
C GLY A 23 -9.81 2.81 -5.88
N ILE A 24 -10.13 1.60 -6.32
CA ILE A 24 -9.78 0.38 -5.57
C ILE A 24 -8.27 0.19 -5.58
N GLN A 25 -7.62 0.42 -6.71
CA GLN A 25 -6.16 0.37 -6.77
C GLN A 25 -5.53 1.39 -5.82
N ALA A 26 -6.07 2.59 -5.77
CA ALA A 26 -5.61 3.63 -4.86
C ALA A 26 -5.75 3.20 -3.40
N THR A 27 -6.88 2.58 -3.05
CA THR A 27 -7.12 2.07 -1.70
C THR A 27 -6.08 1.00 -1.34
N LEU A 28 -5.83 0.06 -2.24
CA LEU A 28 -4.86 -1.02 -2.00
C LEU A 28 -3.44 -0.48 -1.84
N LEU A 29 -3.07 0.50 -2.65
CA LEU A 29 -1.75 1.11 -2.58
C LEU A 29 -1.59 1.94 -1.32
N ASP A 30 -2.61 2.69 -0.93
CA ASP A 30 -2.60 3.45 0.30
C ASP A 30 -2.50 2.52 1.52
N GLU A 31 -3.24 1.44 1.52
CA GLU A 31 -3.19 0.43 2.58
C GLU A 31 -1.79 -0.19 2.68
N THR A 32 -1.18 -0.51 1.53
CA THR A 32 0.19 -1.04 1.50
C THR A 32 1.17 -0.02 2.06
N ALA A 33 1.02 1.26 1.73
CA ALA A 33 1.86 2.33 2.28
C ALA A 33 1.73 2.40 3.80
N ALA A 34 0.53 2.26 4.32
CA ALA A 34 0.30 2.23 5.77
C ALA A 34 1.07 1.07 6.42
N TRP A 35 1.03 -0.11 5.81
CA TRP A 35 1.78 -1.27 6.29
C TRP A 35 3.29 -1.04 6.27
N VAL A 36 3.80 -0.36 5.24
CA VAL A 36 5.22 0.01 5.17
C VAL A 36 5.60 0.87 6.38
N VAL A 37 4.81 1.90 6.65
CA VAL A 37 5.05 2.80 7.78
C VAL A 37 4.97 2.04 9.10
N PHE A 38 3.91 1.28 9.31
CA PHE A 38 3.70 0.54 10.55
C PHE A 38 4.82 -0.47 10.79
N ARG A 39 5.20 -1.20 9.76
CA ARG A 39 6.21 -2.27 9.88
C ARG A 39 7.63 -1.72 10.03
N LYS A 40 7.98 -0.71 9.23
CA LYS A 40 9.36 -0.23 9.19
C LYS A 40 9.66 0.78 10.30
N LEU A 41 8.69 1.61 10.66
CA LEU A 41 8.90 2.68 11.63
C LEU A 41 8.26 2.41 12.99
N GLN A 42 7.37 1.40 13.06
CA GLN A 42 6.68 1.03 14.30
C GLN A 42 5.93 2.21 14.93
N VAL A 43 5.32 3.03 14.09
CA VAL A 43 4.45 4.15 14.51
C VAL A 43 3.24 4.18 13.59
N MET A 44 2.19 4.84 14.05
CA MET A 44 1.03 5.16 13.22
C MET A 44 1.30 6.41 12.40
N GLY A 45 0.56 6.54 11.32
CA GLY A 45 0.61 7.73 10.51
C GLY A 45 -0.68 7.87 9.74
N VAL A 46 -0.87 9.04 9.14
CA VAL A 46 -2.01 9.29 8.27
C VAL A 46 -1.50 9.74 6.91
N THR A 47 -2.25 9.39 5.88
CA THR A 47 -1.92 9.77 4.52
C THR A 47 -2.04 11.28 4.37
N SER A 48 -0.95 11.92 4.00
CA SER A 48 -0.93 13.35 3.71
C SER A 48 -1.12 13.59 2.21
N LYS A 49 -0.53 12.72 1.38
CA LYS A 49 -0.60 12.86 -0.06
C LYS A 49 -0.46 11.49 -0.71
N LEU A 50 -1.21 11.26 -1.77
CA LEU A 50 -1.11 10.04 -2.56
C LEU A 50 -1.18 10.41 -4.04
N GLU A 51 -0.13 10.08 -4.79
CA GLU A 51 -0.08 10.29 -6.23
C GLU A 51 0.03 8.94 -6.92
N LEU A 52 -0.78 8.72 -7.93
CA LEU A 52 -0.78 7.49 -8.70
C LEU A 52 -0.58 7.77 -10.18
N SER A 53 0.06 6.81 -10.84
CA SER A 53 0.15 6.79 -12.30
C SER A 53 -0.32 5.42 -12.76
N TYR A 54 -1.40 5.41 -13.51
CA TYR A 54 -1.97 4.18 -14.07
C TYR A 54 -1.33 3.96 -15.42
N ARG A 55 -0.49 2.94 -15.54
CA ARG A 55 0.32 2.71 -16.74
C ARG A 55 -0.28 1.67 -17.66
N ARG A 56 -0.93 0.66 -17.10
CA ARG A 56 -1.64 -0.37 -17.87
C ARG A 56 -2.81 -0.90 -17.04
N PRO A 57 -3.88 -1.35 -17.71
CA PRO A 57 -5.04 -1.85 -16.98
C PRO A 57 -4.72 -3.07 -16.13
N VAL A 58 -5.36 -3.14 -14.97
CA VAL A 58 -5.35 -4.34 -14.14
C VAL A 58 -6.67 -5.06 -14.40
N LEU A 59 -6.58 -6.32 -14.78
CA LEU A 59 -7.78 -7.09 -15.13
C LEU A 59 -8.42 -7.67 -13.87
N THR A 60 -9.76 -7.55 -13.78
CA THR A 60 -10.52 -8.16 -12.69
C THR A 60 -10.48 -9.69 -12.73
N THR A 61 -10.08 -10.25 -13.87
CA THR A 61 -9.95 -11.69 -14.07
C THR A 61 -8.55 -12.21 -13.76
N ASP A 62 -7.62 -11.32 -13.37
CA ASP A 62 -6.27 -11.75 -13.03
C ASP A 62 -6.29 -12.67 -11.80
N SER A 63 -5.35 -13.61 -11.75
CA SER A 63 -5.28 -14.58 -10.67
C SER A 63 -4.82 -13.94 -9.35
N GLN A 64 -3.92 -12.96 -9.45
CA GLN A 64 -3.36 -12.29 -8.27
C GLN A 64 -2.59 -11.07 -8.70
N ILE A 65 -2.66 -10.02 -7.90
CA ILE A 65 -1.80 -8.85 -8.06
C ILE A 65 -0.86 -8.76 -6.85
N THR A 66 0.27 -8.13 -7.07
CA THR A 66 1.30 -7.94 -6.04
C THR A 66 1.50 -6.46 -5.81
N LEU A 67 1.46 -6.06 -4.54
CA LEU A 67 1.69 -4.68 -4.14
C LEU A 67 3.01 -4.65 -3.37
N ARG A 68 3.90 -3.74 -3.75
CA ARG A 68 5.20 -3.58 -3.11
C ARG A 68 5.38 -2.15 -2.68
N GLY A 69 5.98 -1.94 -1.53
CA GLY A 69 6.27 -0.60 -1.07
C GLY A 69 7.53 -0.55 -0.22
N HIS A 70 8.20 0.58 -0.27
CA HIS A 70 9.36 0.85 0.56
C HIS A 70 9.48 2.34 0.83
N ILE A 71 10.14 2.69 1.94
CA ILE A 71 10.39 4.07 2.31
C ILE A 71 11.60 4.56 1.54
N THR A 72 11.46 5.67 0.83
CA THR A 72 12.55 6.28 0.08
C THR A 72 13.20 7.41 0.84
N GLU A 73 12.46 8.09 1.72
CA GLU A 73 12.96 9.24 2.44
C GLU A 73 12.14 9.42 3.70
N GLN A 74 12.77 9.94 4.75
CA GLN A 74 12.09 10.33 5.97
C GLN A 74 12.65 11.68 6.41
N LYS A 75 11.76 12.65 6.59
CA LYS A 75 12.13 13.99 7.02
C LYS A 75 11.23 14.41 8.16
N ARG A 76 11.81 14.64 9.34
CA ARG A 76 11.03 15.05 10.51
C ARG A 76 9.90 14.04 10.77
N ASN A 77 8.66 14.47 10.66
CA ASN A 77 7.47 13.65 10.87
C ASN A 77 6.80 13.22 9.58
N LEU A 78 7.54 13.23 8.45
CA LEU A 78 7.03 12.79 7.15
C LEU A 78 7.82 11.58 6.66
N ALA A 79 7.13 10.60 6.13
CA ALA A 79 7.73 9.47 5.44
C ALA A 79 7.26 9.43 3.99
N TYR A 80 8.18 9.21 3.08
CA TYR A 80 7.92 9.12 1.65
C TYR A 80 8.02 7.66 1.25
N VAL A 81 6.96 7.14 0.68
CA VAL A 81 6.84 5.72 0.33
C VAL A 81 6.62 5.60 -1.16
N GLU A 82 7.41 4.76 -1.82
CA GLU A 82 7.16 4.40 -3.21
C GLU A 82 6.54 3.02 -3.28
N LEU A 83 5.57 2.88 -4.19
CA LEU A 83 4.75 1.68 -4.30
C LEU A 83 4.56 1.29 -5.75
N THR A 84 4.43 0.00 -5.97
CA THR A 84 4.06 -0.55 -7.27
C THR A 84 2.95 -1.57 -7.11
N LEU A 85 2.14 -1.68 -8.14
CA LEU A 85 1.16 -2.73 -8.28
C LEU A 85 1.49 -3.51 -9.55
N GLU A 86 1.72 -4.81 -9.40
CA GLU A 86 2.11 -5.71 -10.49
C GLU A 86 1.00 -6.73 -10.74
N ASN A 87 0.80 -7.09 -12.00
CA ASN A 87 -0.13 -8.17 -12.34
C ASN A 87 0.52 -9.54 -12.12
N SER A 88 -0.20 -10.61 -12.41
CA SER A 88 0.31 -11.97 -12.24
C SER A 88 1.50 -12.31 -13.13
N LYS A 89 1.74 -11.52 -14.16
CA LYS A 89 2.88 -11.69 -15.06
C LYS A 89 4.11 -10.90 -14.60
N GLY A 90 4.01 -10.18 -13.49
CA GLY A 90 5.09 -9.35 -12.99
C GLY A 90 5.22 -8.00 -13.68
N GLU A 91 4.23 -7.62 -14.47
CA GLU A 91 4.26 -6.31 -15.14
C GLU A 91 3.74 -5.23 -14.20
N VAL A 92 4.47 -4.12 -14.12
CA VAL A 92 4.04 -2.97 -13.31
C VAL A 92 2.88 -2.27 -14.01
N CYS A 93 1.71 -2.31 -13.39
CA CYS A 93 0.50 -1.72 -13.93
C CYS A 93 0.26 -0.31 -13.39
N THR A 94 0.59 -0.09 -12.12
CA THR A 94 0.37 1.18 -11.45
C THR A 94 1.54 1.47 -10.54
N THR A 95 1.95 2.72 -10.51
CA THR A 95 2.97 3.21 -9.56
C THR A 95 2.34 4.27 -8.69
N ALA A 96 2.83 4.41 -7.47
CA ALA A 96 2.33 5.40 -6.55
C ALA A 96 3.45 5.95 -5.68
N ARG A 97 3.23 7.17 -5.20
CA ARG A 97 4.06 7.80 -4.19
C ARG A 97 3.14 8.34 -3.11
N ALA A 98 3.39 7.92 -1.88
CA ALA A 98 2.60 8.35 -0.74
C ALA A 98 3.48 9.16 0.22
N VAL A 99 2.89 10.17 0.83
CA VAL A 99 3.52 10.92 1.91
C VAL A 99 2.67 10.70 3.15
N TYR A 100 3.29 10.19 4.20
CA TYR A 100 2.63 9.94 5.48
C TYR A 100 3.12 10.91 6.53
N TYR A 101 2.16 11.47 7.27
CA TYR A 101 2.44 12.24 8.47
C TYR A 101 2.54 11.23 9.62
N LEU A 102 3.69 11.21 10.30
CA LEU A 102 3.98 10.22 11.33
C LEU A 102 3.59 10.72 12.71
N PHE A 103 2.99 9.86 13.50
CA PHE A 103 2.78 10.11 14.92
C PHE A 103 4.03 9.67 15.67
N THR A 104 4.22 10.21 16.86
CA THR A 104 5.25 9.68 17.76
C THR A 104 4.84 8.30 18.24
N GLN A 105 5.79 7.51 18.72
CA GLN A 105 5.46 6.20 19.29
C GLN A 105 4.49 6.34 20.47
N GLU A 106 4.67 7.34 21.28
CA GLU A 106 3.78 7.62 22.41
C GLU A 106 2.36 7.87 21.95
N LYS A 107 2.16 8.74 20.96
CA LYS A 107 0.84 9.03 20.43
C LYS A 107 0.23 7.82 19.73
N SER A 108 1.07 7.04 19.06
CA SER A 108 0.61 5.80 18.42
C SER A 108 0.05 4.84 19.45
N LYS A 109 0.72 4.69 20.59
CA LYS A 109 0.25 3.82 21.67
C LYS A 109 -1.05 4.34 22.27
N GLU A 110 -1.19 5.65 22.44
CA GLU A 110 -2.43 6.25 22.93
C GLU A 110 -3.62 5.94 22.03
N ASN A 111 -3.37 5.71 20.74
CA ASN A 111 -4.39 5.35 19.76
C ASN A 111 -4.50 3.84 19.54
N GLY A 112 -3.88 3.06 20.42
CA GLY A 112 -4.02 1.60 20.40
C GLY A 112 -3.01 0.85 19.55
N PHE A 113 -2.06 1.54 18.92
CA PHE A 113 -1.03 0.88 18.13
C PHE A 113 0.06 0.33 19.02
N THR A 114 0.32 -0.96 18.94
CA THR A 114 1.34 -1.63 19.77
C THR A 114 2.50 -2.19 18.96
N GLY A 115 2.43 -2.11 17.64
CA GLY A 115 3.45 -2.64 16.76
C GLY A 115 2.85 -3.35 15.56
N CYS A 116 3.70 -3.75 14.63
CA CYS A 116 3.27 -4.39 13.40
C CYS A 116 4.20 -5.56 13.05
N GLY A 117 3.61 -6.73 12.79
CA GLY A 117 4.34 -7.91 12.37
C GLY A 117 4.37 -8.08 10.85
N THR A 118 4.92 -9.21 10.40
CA THR A 118 4.95 -9.59 8.99
C THR A 118 4.07 -10.82 8.78
N GLU A 119 4.02 -11.32 7.55
CA GLU A 119 3.21 -12.51 7.26
C GLU A 119 3.66 -13.74 8.02
N ASP A 120 4.94 -13.83 8.39
CA ASP A 120 5.44 -14.93 9.22
C ASP A 120 4.81 -14.89 10.61
N GLU A 121 4.30 -13.72 10.99
CA GLU A 121 3.63 -13.48 12.25
C GLU A 121 2.14 -13.29 12.07
N GLU A 122 1.66 -13.24 10.85
CA GLU A 122 0.28 -13.02 10.49
C GLU A 122 0.01 -11.62 9.92
N LEU A 123 -0.50 -11.58 8.70
CA LEU A 123 -0.92 -10.34 8.06
C LEU A 123 -2.35 -10.00 8.43
N LEU A 124 -2.64 -8.71 8.50
CA LEU A 124 -3.91 -8.19 8.96
C LEU A 124 -4.75 -7.55 7.87
N PHE A 125 -4.49 -7.86 6.64
CA PHE A 125 -5.35 -7.43 5.55
C PHE A 125 -6.62 -8.22 5.51
#